data_92ec252abcdc5eb5cf9c1e999de90957
#
_entry.id   92ec252abcdc5eb5cf9c1e999de90957
#
_cell.length_a   1.000
_cell.length_b   1.000
_cell.length_c   1.000
_cell.angle_alpha   90.00
_cell.angle_beta   90.00
_cell.angle_gamma   90.00
#
_symmetry.space_group_name_H-M   'P 1'
#
loop_
_entity.id
_entity.type
_entity.pdbx_description
1 polymer ?
#
loop_
_entity_poly.entity_id
_entity_poly.type
_entity_poly.pdbx_seq_one_letter_code
_entity_poly.pdbx_strand_id
1 'polypeptide(L)'
;MNRRWICGDVWMDILPSFDRPQLGLKMALLSDRFDILVDTHFDGKKEFKIWNTISIEKGPEAKLCVLNLTNFKSAKFSLPDRPLPNKIRFRFLRIDYIDHAVLAFLHANKHIWDRWGTELRLWMPYPHNKSAADVQPIWDILVREIWPIFTTTIRHLCMGIDYNLDNLRRLISPTILTDLDHLDSINSDFMCPAAGLCDDGPNATATQALAKWLHTPSKNGQPKRLFCENSIGSNFQWVTSFKEKFICARNSSVSYKIRFGVFGQTASIEEKPFELVNEWTKEKLSLKKDGAYYWLLKRCPISETAPVKWENDGNLDNKKSNFVHFCFTGGNNCIGPMSPPP
;
A
#
# COMPACT_ATOMS: atom_id res chain seq x y z
N MET A 1 -31.66 -29.69 -28.69
CA MET A 1 -30.22 -29.51 -28.93
C MET A 1 -29.43 -30.33 -27.89
N ASN A 2 -28.76 -31.40 -28.32
CA ASN A 2 -27.89 -32.15 -27.42
C ASN A 2 -26.65 -31.32 -27.04
N ARG A 3 -26.62 -30.85 -25.80
CA ARG A 3 -25.42 -30.16 -25.27
C ARG A 3 -24.29 -31.19 -25.13
N ARG A 4 -23.34 -31.17 -26.03
CA ARG A 4 -22.09 -31.96 -25.87
C ARG A 4 -21.22 -31.31 -24.77
N TRP A 5 -21.04 -32.05 -23.70
CA TRP A 5 -20.18 -31.60 -22.60
C TRP A 5 -18.76 -32.07 -22.87
N ILE A 6 -17.82 -31.12 -22.90
CA ILE A 6 -16.39 -31.43 -22.94
C ILE A 6 -15.95 -31.82 -21.52
N CYS A 7 -15.22 -32.94 -21.40
CA CYS A 7 -14.70 -33.42 -20.13
C CYS A 7 -13.76 -32.38 -19.48
N GLY A 8 -13.73 -32.36 -18.15
CA GLY A 8 -12.83 -31.48 -17.39
C GLY A 8 -11.35 -31.68 -17.73
N ASP A 9 -10.95 -32.94 -17.93
CA ASP A 9 -9.57 -33.30 -18.26
C ASP A 9 -9.10 -32.67 -19.58
N VAL A 10 -9.98 -32.68 -20.61
CA VAL A 10 -9.68 -32.01 -21.88
C VAL A 10 -9.49 -30.50 -21.70
N TRP A 11 -10.28 -29.88 -20.82
CA TRP A 11 -10.10 -28.48 -20.48
C TRP A 11 -8.76 -28.25 -19.76
N MET A 12 -8.34 -29.14 -18.87
CA MET A 12 -7.06 -29.02 -18.18
C MET A 12 -5.86 -29.06 -19.15
N ASP A 13 -5.99 -29.75 -20.29
CA ASP A 13 -4.99 -29.73 -21.36
C ASP A 13 -5.02 -28.45 -22.19
N ILE A 14 -6.19 -27.82 -22.34
CA ILE A 14 -6.38 -26.62 -23.12
C ILE A 14 -6.01 -25.33 -22.33
N LEU A 15 -6.36 -25.27 -21.05
CA LEU A 15 -6.14 -24.09 -20.20
C LEU A 15 -4.68 -23.56 -20.22
N PRO A 16 -3.62 -24.41 -20.29
CA PRO A 16 -2.24 -23.93 -20.38
C PRO A 16 -1.94 -23.09 -21.63
N SER A 17 -2.75 -23.18 -22.69
CA SER A 17 -2.58 -22.39 -23.93
C SER A 17 -3.03 -20.94 -23.81
N PHE A 18 -3.81 -20.61 -22.78
CA PHE A 18 -4.26 -19.25 -22.51
C PHE A 18 -3.30 -18.52 -21.58
N ASP A 19 -3.17 -17.21 -21.79
CA ASP A 19 -2.46 -16.37 -20.83
C ASP A 19 -3.28 -16.20 -19.51
N ARG A 20 -2.58 -15.84 -18.43
CA ARG A 20 -3.20 -15.70 -17.10
C ARG A 20 -4.37 -14.72 -17.07
N PRO A 21 -4.29 -13.52 -17.70
CA PRO A 21 -5.43 -12.60 -17.77
C PRO A 21 -6.61 -13.18 -18.52
N GLN A 22 -6.41 -13.91 -19.63
CA GLN A 22 -7.48 -14.55 -20.36
C GLN A 22 -8.18 -15.62 -19.51
N LEU A 23 -7.41 -16.43 -18.76
CA LEU A 23 -7.97 -17.42 -17.86
C LEU A 23 -8.86 -16.78 -16.79
N GLY A 24 -8.38 -15.76 -16.09
CA GLY A 24 -9.12 -15.15 -15.00
C GLY A 24 -10.20 -14.15 -15.43
N LEU A 25 -9.96 -13.36 -16.49
CA LEU A 25 -10.89 -12.29 -16.93
C LEU A 25 -11.88 -12.73 -18.03
N LYS A 26 -11.70 -13.93 -18.58
CA LYS A 26 -12.64 -14.47 -19.58
C LYS A 26 -13.12 -15.87 -19.22
N MET A 27 -12.19 -16.82 -19.11
CA MET A 27 -12.56 -18.22 -18.95
C MET A 27 -13.27 -18.49 -17.62
N ALA A 28 -12.71 -18.06 -16.50
CA ALA A 28 -13.30 -18.25 -15.17
C ALA A 28 -14.70 -17.61 -15.06
N LEU A 29 -14.93 -16.50 -15.76
CA LEU A 29 -16.19 -15.76 -15.71
C LEU A 29 -17.30 -16.35 -16.60
N LEU A 30 -17.00 -17.38 -17.42
CA LEU A 30 -18.03 -18.02 -18.26
C LEU A 30 -19.07 -18.80 -17.45
N SER A 31 -18.65 -19.46 -16.38
CA SER A 31 -19.53 -20.17 -15.47
C SER A 31 -18.77 -20.63 -14.21
N ASP A 32 -19.48 -21.02 -13.16
CA ASP A 32 -18.90 -21.56 -11.93
C ASP A 32 -18.03 -22.81 -12.19
N ARG A 33 -18.40 -23.61 -13.21
CA ARG A 33 -17.57 -24.75 -13.64
C ARG A 33 -16.22 -24.30 -14.17
N PHE A 34 -16.19 -23.26 -14.99
CA PHE A 34 -14.93 -22.74 -15.51
C PHE A 34 -14.09 -22.06 -14.42
N ASP A 35 -14.73 -21.42 -13.46
CA ASP A 35 -14.05 -20.86 -12.29
C ASP A 35 -13.29 -21.96 -11.52
N ILE A 36 -13.99 -23.07 -11.21
CA ILE A 36 -13.40 -24.25 -10.56
C ILE A 36 -12.25 -24.83 -11.40
N LEU A 37 -12.42 -24.99 -12.71
CA LEU A 37 -11.39 -25.53 -13.60
C LEU A 37 -10.17 -24.62 -13.64
N VAL A 38 -10.35 -23.33 -13.74
CA VAL A 38 -9.26 -22.34 -13.72
C VAL A 38 -8.56 -22.38 -12.36
N ASP A 39 -9.29 -22.43 -11.27
CA ASP A 39 -8.72 -22.56 -9.93
C ASP A 39 -7.92 -23.86 -9.77
N THR A 40 -8.47 -24.99 -10.24
CA THR A 40 -7.79 -26.31 -10.22
C THR A 40 -6.52 -26.31 -11.08
N HIS A 41 -6.56 -25.73 -12.29
CA HIS A 41 -5.40 -25.57 -13.16
C HIS A 41 -4.26 -24.86 -12.45
N PHE A 42 -4.61 -23.92 -11.62
CA PHE A 42 -3.64 -23.15 -10.89
C PHE A 42 -3.19 -23.81 -9.57
N ASP A 43 -3.98 -24.67 -8.93
CA ASP A 43 -3.59 -25.41 -7.71
C ASP A 43 -2.44 -26.37 -7.94
N GLY A 44 -2.35 -26.96 -9.11
CA GLY A 44 -1.23 -27.85 -9.50
C GLY A 44 0.11 -27.13 -9.60
N LYS A 45 0.13 -25.82 -9.69
CA LYS A 45 1.34 -24.98 -9.71
C LYS A 45 1.43 -24.28 -8.36
N LYS A 46 2.36 -24.64 -7.50
CA LYS A 46 2.61 -24.05 -6.15
C LYS A 46 2.83 -22.51 -6.16
N GLU A 47 2.72 -21.86 -7.30
CA GLU A 47 2.90 -20.43 -7.46
C GLU A 47 1.54 -19.71 -7.49
N PHE A 48 1.37 -18.78 -6.55
CA PHE A 48 0.27 -17.84 -6.55
C PHE A 48 0.23 -17.06 -7.86
N LYS A 49 -0.99 -16.87 -8.39
CA LYS A 49 -1.19 -16.10 -9.62
C LYS A 49 -1.09 -14.62 -9.34
N ILE A 50 0.13 -14.15 -9.48
CA ILE A 50 0.36 -12.72 -9.48
C ILE A 50 -0.05 -12.24 -10.87
N TRP A 51 -1.12 -11.46 -10.94
CA TRP A 51 -1.42 -10.73 -12.15
C TRP A 51 -0.44 -9.59 -12.30
N ASN A 52 0.01 -9.38 -13.51
CA ASN A 52 0.88 -8.28 -13.87
C ASN A 52 0.19 -6.91 -13.61
N THR A 53 0.78 -5.84 -14.04
CA THR A 53 0.22 -4.50 -13.93
C THR A 53 -1.11 -4.41 -14.68
N ILE A 54 -2.16 -4.03 -13.94
CA ILE A 54 -3.49 -3.79 -14.46
C ILE A 54 -3.81 -2.33 -14.20
N SER A 55 -4.40 -1.65 -15.19
CA SER A 55 -4.94 -0.30 -14.99
C SER A 55 -6.44 -0.27 -15.28
N ILE A 56 -7.17 0.53 -14.52
CA ILE A 56 -8.55 0.91 -14.79
C ILE A 56 -8.50 2.34 -15.32
N GLU A 57 -8.85 2.50 -16.60
CA GLU A 57 -8.75 3.75 -17.32
C GLU A 57 -10.14 4.27 -17.71
N LYS A 58 -10.24 5.58 -17.87
CA LYS A 58 -11.44 6.22 -18.43
C LYS A 58 -11.67 5.76 -19.86
N GLY A 59 -12.89 5.33 -20.18
CA GLY A 59 -13.37 4.98 -21.52
C GLY A 59 -14.83 5.40 -21.66
N PRO A 60 -15.53 5.05 -22.78
CA PRO A 60 -16.98 5.17 -22.85
C PRO A 60 -17.67 4.41 -21.70
N GLU A 61 -17.06 3.31 -21.31
CA GLU A 61 -17.29 2.55 -20.07
C GLU A 61 -15.94 2.34 -19.41
N ALA A 62 -15.86 2.22 -18.06
CA ALA A 62 -14.63 1.91 -17.38
C ALA A 62 -14.02 0.62 -17.95
N LYS A 63 -12.80 0.67 -18.41
CA LYS A 63 -12.12 -0.48 -19.04
C LYS A 63 -10.93 -0.93 -18.23
N LEU A 64 -10.87 -2.22 -18.03
CA LEU A 64 -9.72 -2.89 -17.44
C LEU A 64 -8.65 -3.09 -18.52
N CYS A 65 -7.54 -2.40 -18.40
CA CYS A 65 -6.40 -2.56 -19.28
C CYS A 65 -5.35 -3.43 -18.61
N VAL A 66 -5.05 -4.57 -19.21
CA VAL A 66 -3.97 -5.46 -18.72
C VAL A 66 -2.71 -5.17 -19.52
N LEU A 67 -1.69 -4.65 -18.86
CA LEU A 67 -0.36 -4.45 -19.42
C LEU A 67 0.47 -5.72 -19.24
N ASN A 68 0.86 -6.32 -20.37
CA ASN A 68 1.85 -7.38 -20.36
C ASN A 68 3.25 -6.73 -20.37
N LEU A 69 3.95 -6.80 -19.24
CA LEU A 69 5.27 -6.19 -19.07
C LEU A 69 6.37 -6.82 -19.94
N THR A 70 6.15 -8.04 -20.48
CA THR A 70 7.17 -8.71 -21.29
C THR A 70 7.19 -8.26 -22.74
N ASN A 71 6.06 -7.80 -23.28
CA ASN A 71 5.95 -7.40 -24.68
C ASN A 71 5.29 -6.03 -24.88
N PHE A 72 5.00 -5.28 -23.80
CA PHE A 72 4.33 -3.98 -23.80
C PHE A 72 2.98 -3.94 -24.54
N LYS A 73 2.37 -5.10 -24.80
CA LYS A 73 1.05 -5.17 -25.40
C LYS A 73 0.00 -5.01 -24.33
N SER A 74 -0.92 -4.07 -24.51
CA SER A 74 -2.09 -3.91 -23.65
C SER A 74 -3.28 -4.64 -24.26
N ALA A 75 -3.94 -5.47 -23.48
CA ALA A 75 -5.25 -6.01 -23.82
C ALA A 75 -6.32 -5.27 -23.01
N LYS A 76 -7.38 -4.82 -23.67
CA LYS A 76 -8.50 -4.12 -23.03
C LYS A 76 -9.64 -5.10 -22.80
N PHE A 77 -10.16 -5.07 -21.57
CA PHE A 77 -11.30 -5.89 -21.16
C PHE A 77 -12.36 -4.97 -20.54
N SER A 78 -13.61 -5.35 -20.64
CA SER A 78 -14.66 -4.75 -19.81
C SER A 78 -14.43 -5.12 -18.34
N LEU A 79 -14.90 -4.31 -17.41
CA LEU A 79 -14.92 -4.69 -16.02
C LEU A 79 -15.81 -5.93 -15.86
N PRO A 80 -15.36 -6.95 -15.10
CA PRO A 80 -16.15 -8.13 -14.87
C PRO A 80 -17.41 -7.84 -14.06
N ASP A 81 -18.54 -8.39 -14.47
CA ASP A 81 -19.81 -8.34 -13.72
C ASP A 81 -19.86 -9.34 -12.55
N ARG A 82 -18.89 -10.26 -12.49
CA ARG A 82 -18.78 -11.30 -11.46
C ARG A 82 -17.49 -11.11 -10.65
N PRO A 83 -17.46 -11.58 -9.39
CA PRO A 83 -16.24 -11.63 -8.62
C PRO A 83 -15.14 -12.41 -9.35
N LEU A 84 -13.93 -11.97 -9.21
CA LEU A 84 -12.75 -12.67 -9.73
C LEU A 84 -12.48 -13.95 -8.91
N PRO A 85 -11.81 -14.95 -9.50
CA PRO A 85 -11.42 -16.16 -8.79
C PRO A 85 -10.65 -15.89 -7.50
N ASN A 86 -10.89 -16.70 -6.46
CA ASN A 86 -10.36 -16.53 -5.11
C ASN A 86 -8.82 -16.56 -5.02
N LYS A 87 -8.14 -17.12 -6.02
CA LYS A 87 -6.68 -17.30 -6.01
C LYS A 87 -5.92 -16.22 -6.75
N ILE A 88 -6.61 -15.17 -7.17
CA ILE A 88 -6.00 -14.02 -7.84
C ILE A 88 -5.35 -13.10 -6.81
N ARG A 89 -4.22 -12.54 -7.19
CA ARG A 89 -3.55 -11.45 -6.51
C ARG A 89 -3.08 -10.42 -7.52
N PHE A 90 -3.28 -9.15 -7.22
CA PHE A 90 -2.76 -8.07 -8.05
C PHE A 90 -1.32 -7.75 -7.64
N ARG A 91 -0.38 -7.86 -8.57
CA ARG A 91 0.95 -7.31 -8.37
C ARG A 91 0.89 -5.77 -8.34
N PHE A 92 0.08 -5.20 -9.23
CA PHE A 92 -0.12 -3.77 -9.32
C PHE A 92 -1.47 -3.50 -9.98
N LEU A 93 -2.42 -2.94 -9.23
CA LEU A 93 -3.69 -2.44 -9.74
C LEU A 93 -3.67 -0.91 -9.67
N ARG A 94 -3.62 -0.24 -10.82
CA ARG A 94 -3.70 1.21 -10.93
C ARG A 94 -5.13 1.62 -11.29
N ILE A 95 -5.65 2.60 -10.59
CA ILE A 95 -7.00 3.13 -10.77
C ILE A 95 -6.86 4.63 -11.04
N ASP A 96 -7.01 5.01 -12.31
CA ASP A 96 -6.93 6.39 -12.78
C ASP A 96 -8.31 7.03 -12.94
N TYR A 97 -9.36 6.22 -12.87
CA TYR A 97 -10.74 6.62 -13.04
C TYR A 97 -11.64 5.81 -12.12
N ILE A 98 -12.64 6.45 -11.53
CA ILE A 98 -13.60 5.82 -10.64
C ILE A 98 -15.02 6.23 -11.00
N ASP A 99 -15.90 5.25 -11.09
CA ASP A 99 -17.35 5.40 -11.23
C ASP A 99 -18.05 4.28 -10.46
N HIS A 100 -19.37 4.18 -10.57
CA HIS A 100 -20.16 3.14 -9.90
C HIS A 100 -19.71 1.71 -10.29
N ALA A 101 -19.30 1.49 -11.56
CA ALA A 101 -18.87 0.16 -12.02
C ALA A 101 -17.53 -0.24 -11.40
N VAL A 102 -16.60 0.72 -11.29
CA VAL A 102 -15.32 0.50 -10.60
C VAL A 102 -15.53 0.23 -9.12
N LEU A 103 -16.42 0.98 -8.46
CA LEU A 103 -16.76 0.72 -7.05
C LEU A 103 -17.39 -0.67 -6.87
N ALA A 104 -18.35 -1.04 -7.74
CA ALA A 104 -18.95 -2.37 -7.73
C ALA A 104 -17.91 -3.48 -7.91
N PHE A 105 -16.95 -3.30 -8.83
CA PHE A 105 -15.83 -4.20 -9.03
C PHE A 105 -14.95 -4.33 -7.78
N LEU A 106 -14.60 -3.22 -7.12
CA LEU A 106 -13.80 -3.25 -5.90
C LEU A 106 -14.54 -3.97 -4.77
N HIS A 107 -15.82 -3.71 -4.57
CA HIS A 107 -16.66 -4.38 -3.58
C HIS A 107 -16.83 -5.86 -3.84
N ALA A 108 -17.13 -6.26 -5.09
CA ALA A 108 -17.28 -7.65 -5.48
C ALA A 108 -16.01 -8.48 -5.24
N ASN A 109 -14.84 -7.83 -5.27
CA ASN A 109 -13.54 -8.45 -5.10
C ASN A 109 -12.93 -8.24 -3.70
N LYS A 110 -13.73 -7.86 -2.70
CA LYS A 110 -13.26 -7.64 -1.32
C LYS A 110 -12.49 -8.83 -0.77
N HIS A 111 -12.91 -10.06 -1.07
CA HIS A 111 -12.25 -11.30 -0.67
C HIS A 111 -10.77 -11.38 -1.09
N ILE A 112 -10.38 -10.73 -2.20
CA ILE A 112 -8.99 -10.67 -2.65
C ILE A 112 -8.17 -9.77 -1.72
N TRP A 113 -8.73 -8.61 -1.34
CA TRP A 113 -8.07 -7.66 -0.44
C TRP A 113 -7.95 -8.24 0.96
N ASP A 114 -9.03 -8.84 1.48
CA ASP A 114 -9.08 -9.46 2.81
C ASP A 114 -8.05 -10.57 2.95
N ARG A 115 -7.88 -11.39 1.92
CA ARG A 115 -6.98 -12.56 1.97
C ARG A 115 -5.50 -12.19 1.95
N TRP A 116 -5.09 -11.21 1.16
CA TRP A 116 -3.68 -10.94 0.90
C TRP A 116 -3.15 -9.70 1.60
N GLY A 117 -4.03 -8.90 2.16
CA GLY A 117 -3.71 -7.55 2.60
C GLY A 117 -3.45 -6.61 1.44
N THR A 118 -3.31 -5.33 1.74
CA THR A 118 -3.21 -4.27 0.74
C THR A 118 -2.03 -3.34 1.03
N GLU A 119 -1.24 -3.09 -0.01
CA GLU A 119 -0.38 -1.92 -0.10
C GLU A 119 -1.18 -0.84 -0.83
N LEU A 120 -1.68 0.15 -0.10
CA LEU A 120 -2.49 1.23 -0.64
C LEU A 120 -1.61 2.43 -0.96
N ARG A 121 -1.60 2.85 -2.22
CA ARG A 121 -0.97 4.10 -2.65
C ARG A 121 -2.03 5.11 -3.07
N LEU A 122 -1.95 6.30 -2.48
CA LEU A 122 -2.84 7.42 -2.77
C LEU A 122 -2.03 8.54 -3.43
N TRP A 123 -2.32 8.81 -4.69
CA TRP A 123 -1.72 9.92 -5.42
C TRP A 123 -2.80 10.92 -5.78
N MET A 124 -3.00 11.85 -4.87
CA MET A 124 -4.03 12.87 -4.96
C MET A 124 -3.54 14.09 -5.75
N PRO A 125 -4.44 14.90 -6.32
CA PRO A 125 -4.07 16.16 -6.98
C PRO A 125 -3.34 17.10 -6.02
N TYR A 126 -2.30 17.74 -6.52
CA TYR A 126 -1.54 18.70 -5.73
C TYR A 126 -2.32 20.01 -5.56
N PRO A 127 -2.44 20.56 -4.34
CA PRO A 127 -3.28 21.74 -4.08
C PRO A 127 -2.83 23.01 -4.81
N HIS A 128 -1.54 23.10 -5.19
CA HIS A 128 -1.06 24.28 -5.93
C HIS A 128 -1.55 24.33 -7.39
N ASN A 129 -2.00 23.21 -7.95
CA ASN A 129 -2.43 23.10 -9.34
C ASN A 129 -3.95 22.99 -9.50
N LYS A 130 -4.71 22.93 -8.42
CA LYS A 130 -6.15 22.69 -8.42
C LYS A 130 -6.82 23.50 -7.31
N SER A 131 -8.04 23.98 -7.56
CA SER A 131 -8.83 24.60 -6.48
C SER A 131 -9.29 23.55 -5.45
N ALA A 132 -9.60 23.98 -4.23
CA ALA A 132 -10.17 23.10 -3.22
C ALA A 132 -11.50 22.48 -3.70
N ALA A 133 -12.29 23.20 -4.50
CA ALA A 133 -13.54 22.71 -5.09
C ALA A 133 -13.31 21.56 -6.10
N ASP A 134 -12.17 21.55 -6.80
CA ASP A 134 -11.82 20.49 -7.75
C ASP A 134 -11.32 19.22 -7.07
N VAL A 135 -10.88 19.31 -5.83
CA VAL A 135 -10.25 18.18 -5.11
C VAL A 135 -11.21 17.55 -4.09
N GLN A 136 -12.13 18.34 -3.55
CA GLN A 136 -13.09 17.89 -2.52
C GLN A 136 -13.92 16.67 -2.96
N PRO A 137 -14.49 16.60 -4.17
CA PRO A 137 -15.26 15.43 -4.60
C PRO A 137 -14.45 14.12 -4.60
N ILE A 138 -13.15 14.20 -4.91
CA ILE A 138 -12.26 13.03 -4.91
C ILE A 138 -12.07 12.54 -3.47
N TRP A 139 -11.85 13.48 -2.53
CA TRP A 139 -11.74 13.12 -1.11
C TRP A 139 -13.03 12.52 -0.55
N ASP A 140 -14.18 13.05 -0.96
CA ASP A 140 -15.49 12.53 -0.54
C ASP A 140 -15.68 11.08 -0.99
N ILE A 141 -15.33 10.75 -2.23
CA ILE A 141 -15.37 9.40 -2.75
C ILE A 141 -14.34 8.50 -2.04
N LEU A 142 -13.11 8.99 -1.88
CA LEU A 142 -12.08 8.23 -1.18
C LEU A 142 -12.54 7.84 0.23
N VAL A 143 -13.09 8.78 0.97
CA VAL A 143 -13.48 8.57 2.38
C VAL A 143 -14.73 7.70 2.51
N ARG A 144 -15.74 7.93 1.68
CA ARG A 144 -17.05 7.25 1.81
C ARG A 144 -17.07 5.88 1.15
N GLU A 145 -16.43 5.75 -0.02
CA GLU A 145 -16.59 4.56 -0.85
C GLU A 145 -15.33 3.68 -0.89
N ILE A 146 -14.14 4.28 -1.03
CA ILE A 146 -12.90 3.53 -1.23
C ILE A 146 -12.29 3.09 0.10
N TRP A 147 -12.15 4.01 1.04
CA TRP A 147 -11.49 3.74 2.31
C TRP A 147 -12.11 2.56 3.08
N PRO A 148 -13.44 2.44 3.19
CA PRO A 148 -14.07 1.31 3.89
C PRO A 148 -13.77 -0.07 3.28
N ILE A 149 -13.44 -0.14 1.98
CA ILE A 149 -13.09 -1.40 1.33
C ILE A 149 -11.77 -1.95 1.87
N PHE A 150 -10.81 -1.05 2.17
CA PHE A 150 -9.42 -1.42 2.47
C PHE A 150 -9.04 -1.29 3.95
N THR A 151 -9.84 -0.63 4.79
CA THR A 151 -9.49 -0.28 6.19
C THR A 151 -8.95 -1.47 6.99
N THR A 152 -9.57 -2.65 6.85
CA THR A 152 -9.15 -3.86 7.57
C THR A 152 -7.96 -4.59 6.96
N THR A 153 -7.53 -4.20 5.78
CA THR A 153 -6.53 -4.94 4.99
C THR A 153 -5.25 -4.17 4.72
N ILE A 154 -5.23 -2.87 5.01
CA ILE A 154 -4.05 -2.01 4.77
C ILE A 154 -2.90 -2.46 5.66
N ARG A 155 -1.82 -2.90 5.01
CA ARG A 155 -0.53 -3.22 5.65
C ARG A 155 0.54 -2.20 5.35
N HIS A 156 0.47 -1.62 4.16
CA HIS A 156 1.41 -0.61 3.68
C HIS A 156 0.63 0.57 3.13
N LEU A 157 0.97 1.75 3.57
CA LEU A 157 0.37 2.99 3.11
C LEU A 157 1.45 3.85 2.47
N CYS A 158 1.24 4.22 1.21
CA CYS A 158 2.11 5.12 0.47
C CYS A 158 1.36 6.42 0.17
N MET A 159 1.91 7.52 0.62
CA MET A 159 1.32 8.85 0.47
C MET A 159 2.38 9.81 -0.07
N GLY A 160 2.06 10.48 -1.17
CA GLY A 160 3.01 11.32 -1.86
C GLY A 160 3.35 12.64 -1.16
N ILE A 161 2.59 13.10 -0.12
CA ILE A 161 2.78 14.41 0.49
C ILE A 161 2.08 14.47 1.87
N ASP A 162 2.63 15.30 2.79
CA ASP A 162 2.08 15.59 4.13
C ASP A 162 0.59 15.92 4.10
N TYR A 163 0.18 16.73 3.13
CA TYR A 163 -1.20 17.13 2.86
C TYR A 163 -2.17 15.93 2.77
N ASN A 164 -1.73 14.81 2.25
CA ASN A 164 -2.59 13.63 2.13
C ASN A 164 -2.88 13.02 3.50
N LEU A 165 -1.90 12.96 4.39
CA LEU A 165 -2.12 12.45 5.74
C LEU A 165 -2.98 13.42 6.58
N ASP A 166 -2.76 14.72 6.48
CA ASP A 166 -3.59 15.70 7.20
C ASP A 166 -5.06 15.64 6.74
N ASN A 167 -5.32 15.46 5.44
CA ASN A 167 -6.68 15.26 4.95
C ASN A 167 -7.30 13.94 5.42
N LEU A 168 -6.57 12.83 5.40
CA LEU A 168 -7.08 11.57 5.95
C LEU A 168 -7.42 11.70 7.43
N ARG A 169 -6.55 12.36 8.21
CA ARG A 169 -6.78 12.62 9.63
C ARG A 169 -7.99 13.49 9.87
N ARG A 170 -8.16 14.55 9.09
CA ARG A 170 -9.29 15.48 9.21
C ARG A 170 -10.62 14.86 8.77
N LEU A 171 -10.62 14.06 7.70
CA LEU A 171 -11.84 13.57 7.05
C LEU A 171 -12.28 12.20 7.56
N ILE A 172 -11.39 11.38 8.10
CA ILE A 172 -11.69 10.03 8.58
C ILE A 172 -11.54 9.97 10.10
N SER A 173 -10.31 10.08 10.60
CA SER A 173 -10.01 10.03 12.05
C SER A 173 -8.67 10.67 12.32
N PRO A 174 -8.55 11.50 13.36
CA PRO A 174 -7.25 12.04 13.80
C PRO A 174 -6.24 10.94 14.12
N THR A 175 -6.71 9.80 14.64
CA THR A 175 -5.93 8.64 15.06
C THR A 175 -5.77 7.58 13.96
N ILE A 176 -6.06 7.91 12.70
CA ILE A 176 -6.15 6.96 11.57
C ILE A 176 -4.96 6.01 11.47
N LEU A 177 -3.73 6.46 11.74
CA LEU A 177 -2.54 5.61 11.68
C LEU A 177 -2.50 4.55 12.77
N THR A 178 -2.99 4.88 13.96
CA THR A 178 -3.04 3.98 15.12
C THR A 178 -4.28 3.09 15.10
N ASP A 179 -5.33 3.51 14.37
CA ASP A 179 -6.57 2.74 14.17
C ASP A 179 -6.40 1.59 13.16
N LEU A 180 -5.42 1.67 12.26
CA LEU A 180 -5.13 0.63 11.29
C LEU A 180 -4.30 -0.50 11.92
N ASP A 181 -4.98 -1.54 12.42
CA ASP A 181 -4.41 -2.65 13.19
C ASP A 181 -3.27 -3.40 12.49
N HIS A 182 -3.30 -3.45 11.17
CA HIS A 182 -2.35 -4.19 10.36
C HIS A 182 -1.29 -3.31 9.68
N LEU A 183 -1.34 -1.99 9.89
CA LEU A 183 -0.41 -1.06 9.28
C LEU A 183 1.00 -1.23 9.87
N ASP A 184 1.89 -1.82 9.09
CA ASP A 184 3.28 -2.07 9.48
C ASP A 184 4.30 -1.24 8.69
N SER A 185 3.86 -0.57 7.60
CA SER A 185 4.76 0.22 6.77
C SER A 185 4.09 1.48 6.20
N ILE A 186 4.79 2.59 6.28
CA ILE A 186 4.42 3.84 5.63
C ILE A 186 5.56 4.27 4.71
N ASN A 187 5.20 4.67 3.49
CA ASN A 187 6.10 5.38 2.56
C ASN A 187 5.57 6.81 2.39
N SER A 188 6.41 7.78 2.69
CA SER A 188 6.11 9.19 2.59
C SER A 188 7.22 9.92 1.83
N ASP A 189 6.86 10.62 0.75
CA ASP A 189 7.85 11.25 -0.12
C ASP A 189 8.54 12.46 0.53
N PHE A 190 7.85 13.19 1.42
CA PHE A 190 8.39 14.46 1.96
C PHE A 190 8.21 14.62 3.48
N MET A 191 7.68 13.61 4.16
CA MET A 191 7.33 13.74 5.56
C MET A 191 8.23 12.89 6.46
N CYS A 192 8.93 13.57 7.40
CA CYS A 192 9.64 12.94 8.49
C CYS A 192 8.83 13.02 9.79
N PRO A 193 9.09 12.15 10.77
CA PRO A 193 8.47 12.24 12.09
C PRO A 193 8.81 13.58 12.77
N ALA A 194 7.90 14.11 13.58
CA ALA A 194 8.18 15.33 14.35
C ALA A 194 9.28 15.12 15.37
N ALA A 195 10.12 16.14 15.55
CA ALA A 195 10.94 16.28 16.74
C ALA A 195 10.03 16.69 17.93
N GLY A 196 10.17 16.06 19.08
CA GLY A 196 9.45 16.47 20.29
C GLY A 196 8.17 15.72 20.54
N LEU A 197 7.01 16.38 20.52
CA LEU A 197 5.75 15.79 20.96
C LEU A 197 5.25 14.70 19.99
N CYS A 198 4.92 13.52 20.54
CA CYS A 198 4.25 12.45 19.81
C CYS A 198 2.78 12.47 20.17
N ASP A 199 1.96 13.00 19.28
CA ASP A 199 0.53 13.17 19.48
C ASP A 199 -0.24 12.84 18.21
N ASP A 200 -1.41 12.23 18.33
CA ASP A 200 -2.33 11.91 17.25
C ASP A 200 -3.74 12.49 17.48
N GLY A 201 -3.88 13.41 18.44
CA GLY A 201 -5.12 14.13 18.71
C GLY A 201 -5.55 15.03 17.53
N PRO A 202 -6.76 15.61 17.60
CA PRO A 202 -7.32 16.41 16.51
C PRO A 202 -6.47 17.63 16.09
N ASN A 203 -5.70 18.18 17.02
CA ASN A 203 -4.85 19.35 16.79
C ASN A 203 -3.39 19.00 16.48
N ALA A 204 -3.04 17.72 16.50
CA ALA A 204 -1.69 17.28 16.17
C ALA A 204 -1.43 17.38 14.66
N THR A 205 -0.20 17.68 14.28
CA THR A 205 0.23 17.66 12.88
C THR A 205 0.40 16.24 12.36
N ALA A 206 0.42 16.07 11.04
CA ALA A 206 0.73 14.77 10.40
C ALA A 206 2.06 14.17 10.88
N THR A 207 3.09 15.01 11.04
CA THR A 207 4.42 14.59 11.51
C THR A 207 4.41 14.13 12.98
N GLN A 208 3.59 14.74 13.84
CA GLN A 208 3.37 14.31 15.23
C GLN A 208 2.63 12.97 15.29
N ALA A 209 1.58 12.81 14.48
CA ALA A 209 0.84 11.55 14.36
C ALA A 209 1.73 10.40 13.85
N LEU A 210 2.62 10.71 12.89
CA LEU A 210 3.60 9.75 12.39
C LEU A 210 4.59 9.33 13.49
N ALA A 211 5.09 10.30 14.27
CA ALA A 211 5.96 10.02 15.41
C ALA A 211 5.22 9.18 16.49
N LYS A 212 3.94 9.49 16.77
CA LYS A 212 3.10 8.69 17.68
C LYS A 212 2.93 7.27 17.19
N TRP A 213 2.59 7.08 15.91
CA TRP A 213 2.47 5.75 15.30
C TRP A 213 3.75 4.94 15.45
N LEU A 214 4.93 5.51 15.18
CA LEU A 214 6.21 4.83 15.35
C LEU A 214 6.47 4.39 16.79
N HIS A 215 6.05 5.19 17.78
CA HIS A 215 6.24 4.91 19.20
C HIS A 215 5.09 4.10 19.84
N THR A 216 4.08 3.71 19.09
CA THR A 216 3.02 2.80 19.53
C THR A 216 3.41 1.36 19.20
N PRO A 217 3.32 0.38 20.12
CA PRO A 217 3.58 -1.01 19.80
C PRO A 217 2.73 -1.52 18.64
N SER A 218 3.31 -2.36 17.80
CA SER A 218 2.56 -3.01 16.72
C SER A 218 1.73 -4.15 17.29
N LYS A 219 0.45 -4.25 16.92
CA LYS A 219 -0.45 -5.31 17.40
C LYS A 219 -0.05 -6.72 16.98
N ASN A 220 0.66 -6.84 15.84
CA ASN A 220 1.14 -8.11 15.30
C ASN A 220 2.60 -8.43 15.70
N GLY A 221 3.22 -7.61 16.57
CA GLY A 221 4.61 -7.76 16.99
C GLY A 221 5.65 -7.51 15.90
N GLN A 222 5.22 -7.12 14.69
CA GLN A 222 6.15 -6.82 13.61
C GLN A 222 6.72 -5.40 13.77
N PRO A 223 7.97 -5.19 13.40
CA PRO A 223 8.56 -3.86 13.44
C PRO A 223 7.91 -2.94 12.42
N LYS A 224 7.66 -1.71 12.83
CA LYS A 224 7.16 -0.67 11.96
C LYS A 224 8.24 -0.17 11.02
N ARG A 225 7.87 0.08 9.78
CA ARG A 225 8.77 0.56 8.73
C ARG A 225 8.30 1.90 8.21
N LEU A 226 9.17 2.86 8.23
CA LEU A 226 8.96 4.17 7.64
C LEU A 226 10.02 4.41 6.56
N PHE A 227 9.58 4.82 5.41
CA PHE A 227 10.44 5.29 4.35
C PHE A 227 10.10 6.76 4.04
N CYS A 228 11.06 7.66 4.24
CA CYS A 228 10.93 9.09 3.96
C CYS A 228 11.81 9.41 2.75
N GLU A 229 11.20 9.58 1.58
CA GLU A 229 11.89 9.96 0.37
C GLU A 229 11.93 11.50 0.26
N ASN A 230 12.97 12.04 -0.35
CA ASN A 230 13.07 13.48 -0.69
C ASN A 230 12.91 14.48 0.48
N SER A 231 13.40 14.18 1.65
CA SER A 231 13.39 15.12 2.78
C SER A 231 14.35 16.32 2.55
N ILE A 232 14.08 17.09 1.48
CA ILE A 232 14.88 18.28 1.12
C ILE A 232 14.71 19.33 2.22
N GLY A 233 15.83 19.77 2.81
CA GLY A 233 15.82 20.85 3.80
C GLY A 233 15.22 20.49 5.16
N SER A 234 14.87 19.22 5.41
CA SER A 234 14.39 18.82 6.71
C SER A 234 15.53 18.93 7.75
N ASN A 235 15.24 19.66 8.81
CA ASN A 235 16.09 19.65 10.00
C ASN A 235 15.95 18.27 10.66
N PHE A 236 17.03 17.49 10.68
CA PHE A 236 17.07 16.15 11.28
C PHE A 236 17.03 16.15 12.81
N GLN A 237 16.58 17.25 13.44
CA GLN A 237 16.38 17.33 14.90
C GLN A 237 15.48 16.22 15.45
N TRP A 238 14.61 15.63 14.63
CA TRP A 238 13.83 14.48 15.04
C TRP A 238 14.71 13.25 15.37
N VAL A 239 15.86 13.08 14.71
CA VAL A 239 16.81 11.99 15.04
C VAL A 239 17.35 12.18 16.45
N THR A 240 17.77 13.41 16.79
CA THR A 240 18.23 13.76 18.15
C THR A 240 17.12 13.54 19.17
N SER A 241 15.90 13.98 18.89
CA SER A 241 14.74 13.75 19.77
C SER A 241 14.44 12.26 19.98
N PHE A 242 14.55 11.45 18.93
CA PHE A 242 14.38 9.98 19.04
C PHE A 242 15.46 9.34 19.88
N LYS A 243 16.71 9.82 19.78
CA LYS A 243 17.83 9.38 20.62
C LYS A 243 17.59 9.71 22.09
N GLU A 244 17.17 10.93 22.42
CA GLU A 244 16.86 11.36 23.79
C GLU A 244 15.71 10.51 24.38
N LYS A 245 14.63 10.36 23.65
CA LYS A 245 13.50 9.52 24.07
C LYS A 245 13.91 8.07 24.27
N PHE A 246 14.78 7.52 23.44
CA PHE A 246 15.30 6.18 23.59
C PHE A 246 16.10 6.01 24.87
N ILE A 247 17.00 6.96 25.17
CA ILE A 247 17.84 6.93 26.38
C ILE A 247 16.96 7.02 27.64
N CYS A 248 15.93 7.87 27.61
CA CYS A 248 15.02 8.08 28.75
C CYS A 248 13.94 6.99 28.90
N ALA A 249 13.77 6.09 27.93
CA ALA A 249 12.73 5.08 27.96
C ALA A 249 12.97 4.07 29.11
N ARG A 250 11.92 3.81 29.91
CA ARG A 250 11.93 2.82 30.99
C ARG A 250 11.09 1.59 30.68
N ASN A 251 10.01 1.77 29.91
CA ASN A 251 9.07 0.72 29.52
C ASN A 251 8.85 0.87 28.03
N SER A 252 9.28 -0.10 27.24
CA SER A 252 8.85 -0.10 25.84
C SER A 252 9.29 -1.38 25.13
N SER A 253 8.41 -1.89 24.30
CA SER A 253 8.71 -2.92 23.31
C SER A 253 8.35 -2.40 21.94
N VAL A 254 9.01 -1.33 21.52
CA VAL A 254 8.73 -0.70 20.22
C VAL A 254 9.89 -0.98 19.29
N SER A 255 9.59 -1.64 18.17
CA SER A 255 10.57 -1.89 17.13
C SER A 255 10.22 -1.15 15.86
N TYR A 256 11.20 -0.42 15.30
CA TYR A 256 11.00 0.27 14.03
C TYR A 256 12.28 0.38 13.20
N LYS A 257 12.08 0.61 11.90
CA LYS A 257 13.12 0.89 10.92
C LYS A 257 12.70 2.12 10.12
N ILE A 258 13.49 3.17 10.16
CA ILE A 258 13.25 4.41 9.41
C ILE A 258 14.38 4.56 8.41
N ARG A 259 14.05 4.51 7.13
CA ARG A 259 14.96 4.83 6.05
C ARG A 259 14.61 6.20 5.50
N PHE A 260 15.57 7.11 5.43
CA PHE A 260 15.32 8.47 4.99
C PHE A 260 16.44 8.96 4.07
N GLY A 261 16.04 9.71 3.05
CA GLY A 261 16.95 10.27 2.06
C GLY A 261 17.39 11.68 2.43
N VAL A 262 18.64 12.02 2.12
CA VAL A 262 19.22 13.34 2.27
C VAL A 262 19.69 13.81 0.89
N PHE A 263 18.90 14.68 0.28
CA PHE A 263 19.13 15.18 -1.05
C PHE A 263 19.39 16.69 -1.01
N GLY A 264 20.41 17.16 -1.75
CA GLY A 264 20.77 18.57 -1.90
C GLY A 264 22.15 18.93 -1.37
N GLN A 265 22.74 19.98 -1.93
CA GLN A 265 24.11 20.41 -1.61
C GLN A 265 24.28 20.97 -0.18
N THR A 266 23.20 21.36 0.48
CA THR A 266 23.19 21.93 1.82
C THR A 266 22.69 20.99 2.91
N ALA A 267 22.20 19.80 2.55
CA ALA A 267 21.66 18.85 3.50
C ALA A 267 22.78 17.96 4.06
N SER A 268 23.54 18.47 5.04
CA SER A 268 24.43 17.65 5.86
C SER A 268 23.68 17.19 7.11
N ILE A 269 23.69 15.90 7.38
CA ILE A 269 23.34 15.43 8.72
C ILE A 269 24.58 15.69 9.58
N GLU A 270 24.45 16.55 10.58
CA GLU A 270 25.49 16.80 11.59
C GLU A 270 25.73 15.56 12.46
N GLU A 271 24.71 14.69 12.55
CA GLU A 271 24.77 13.44 13.32
C GLU A 271 25.74 12.45 12.66
N LYS A 272 26.67 11.96 13.48
CA LYS A 272 27.54 10.84 13.10
C LYS A 272 26.81 9.52 13.29
N PRO A 273 27.17 8.45 12.55
CA PRO A 273 26.68 7.11 12.85
C PRO A 273 26.87 6.79 14.34
N PHE A 274 25.85 6.18 14.96
CA PHE A 274 25.92 5.80 16.38
C PHE A 274 25.22 4.47 16.64
N GLU A 275 25.57 3.86 17.75
CA GLU A 275 24.87 2.73 18.32
C GLU A 275 24.72 2.95 19.82
N LEU A 276 23.51 2.86 20.33
CA LEU A 276 23.13 3.04 21.72
C LEU A 276 22.38 1.82 22.21
N VAL A 277 22.65 1.45 23.46
CA VAL A 277 21.97 0.38 24.17
C VAL A 277 21.20 1.00 25.33
N ASN A 278 19.93 0.62 25.48
CA ASN A 278 19.13 0.93 26.65
C ASN A 278 19.00 -0.33 27.51
N GLU A 279 19.72 -0.32 28.62
CA GLU A 279 19.76 -1.47 29.55
C GLU A 279 18.43 -1.72 30.26
N TRP A 280 17.56 -0.73 30.37
CA TRP A 280 16.23 -0.87 30.97
C TRP A 280 15.25 -1.60 30.06
N THR A 281 15.21 -1.19 28.79
CA THR A 281 14.28 -1.78 27.81
C THR A 281 14.88 -2.99 27.09
N LYS A 282 16.19 -3.25 27.27
CA LYS A 282 16.94 -4.29 26.53
C LYS A 282 16.82 -4.13 25.02
N GLU A 283 16.90 -2.89 24.57
CA GLU A 283 16.82 -2.52 23.15
C GLU A 283 18.09 -1.80 22.70
N LYS A 284 18.28 -1.80 21.40
CA LYS A 284 19.34 -1.09 20.70
C LYS A 284 18.77 -0.07 19.73
N LEU A 285 19.32 1.15 19.69
CA LEU A 285 19.08 2.17 18.69
C LEU A 285 20.35 2.42 17.91
N SER A 286 20.31 2.27 16.58
CA SER A 286 21.46 2.51 15.73
C SER A 286 21.09 3.42 14.55
N LEU A 287 22.01 4.31 14.20
CA LEU A 287 21.97 5.13 12.99
C LEU A 287 23.17 4.79 12.12
N LYS A 288 22.95 4.44 10.86
CA LYS A 288 24.01 4.14 9.90
C LYS A 288 23.70 4.70 8.52
N LYS A 289 24.74 4.93 7.71
CA LYS A 289 24.55 5.21 6.28
C LYS A 289 24.04 3.97 5.55
N ASP A 290 23.12 4.17 4.63
CA ASP A 290 22.48 3.14 3.79
C ASP A 290 22.61 3.55 2.31
N GLY A 291 23.84 3.46 1.79
CA GLY A 291 24.22 3.97 0.48
C GLY A 291 24.65 5.44 0.48
N ALA A 292 24.66 6.05 -0.70
CA ALA A 292 25.20 7.41 -0.87
C ALA A 292 24.30 8.51 -0.30
N TYR A 293 22.97 8.32 -0.39
CA TYR A 293 21.97 9.36 -0.12
C TYR A 293 21.03 9.02 1.02
N TYR A 294 21.11 7.81 1.58
CA TYR A 294 20.16 7.34 2.58
C TYR A 294 20.82 7.07 3.92
N TRP A 295 20.03 7.23 4.95
CA TRP A 295 20.34 6.85 6.32
C TRP A 295 19.29 5.88 6.84
N LEU A 296 19.71 5.04 7.77
CA LEU A 296 18.86 4.04 8.39
C LEU A 296 18.94 4.19 9.91
N LEU A 297 17.84 4.59 10.52
CA LEU A 297 17.63 4.55 11.95
C LEU A 297 16.84 3.28 12.31
N LYS A 298 17.42 2.44 13.17
CA LYS A 298 16.82 1.16 13.58
C LYS A 298 16.74 1.07 15.10
N ARG A 299 15.56 0.75 15.64
CA ARG A 299 15.34 0.36 17.03
C ARG A 299 14.84 -1.06 17.10
N CYS A 300 15.50 -1.93 17.89
CA CYS A 300 15.16 -3.34 18.01
C CYS A 300 15.61 -3.92 19.36
N PRO A 301 15.06 -5.06 19.81
CA PRO A 301 15.56 -5.80 20.96
C PRO A 301 17.03 -6.20 20.79
N ILE A 302 17.77 -6.32 21.90
CA ILE A 302 19.17 -6.77 21.91
C ILE A 302 19.27 -8.28 21.70
N SER A 303 18.29 -9.06 22.18
CA SER A 303 18.30 -10.53 22.09
C SER A 303 18.12 -10.98 20.63
N GLU A 304 19.21 -11.21 19.96
CA GLU A 304 19.28 -11.75 18.60
C GLU A 304 19.42 -13.27 18.60
N THR A 305 18.47 -13.99 19.12
CA THR A 305 18.44 -15.45 18.85
C THR A 305 17.62 -15.82 17.62
N ALA A 306 16.94 -14.89 17.03
CA ALA A 306 16.37 -15.05 15.70
C ALA A 306 16.97 -13.98 14.79
N PRO A 307 17.59 -14.34 13.63
CA PRO A 307 17.77 -13.37 12.57
C PRO A 307 16.36 -12.96 12.17
N VAL A 308 15.90 -11.86 12.77
CA VAL A 308 14.68 -11.22 12.30
C VAL A 308 14.95 -11.00 10.83
N LYS A 309 14.10 -11.52 9.95
CA LYS A 309 14.16 -11.42 8.48
C LYS A 309 14.19 -9.97 7.96
N TRP A 310 14.87 -9.10 8.67
CA TRP A 310 14.94 -7.65 8.43
C TRP A 310 15.97 -7.29 7.37
N GLU A 311 16.99 -8.13 7.17
CA GLU A 311 18.13 -7.76 6.34
C GLU A 311 17.91 -7.96 4.86
N ASN A 312 16.95 -8.82 4.48
CA ASN A 312 16.68 -9.15 3.08
C ASN A 312 15.45 -8.45 2.48
N ASP A 313 14.72 -7.61 3.25
CA ASP A 313 13.51 -6.92 2.78
C ASP A 313 13.80 -5.63 1.98
N GLY A 314 15.00 -5.48 1.43
CA GLY A 314 15.30 -4.44 0.45
C GLY A 314 14.56 -4.59 -0.87
N ASN A 315 13.96 -5.73 -1.11
CA ASN A 315 13.22 -6.01 -2.33
C ASN A 315 11.71 -5.96 -2.06
N LEU A 316 11.06 -4.88 -2.49
CA LEU A 316 9.60 -4.70 -2.49
C LEU A 316 8.87 -5.86 -3.20
N ASP A 317 9.58 -6.64 -4.03
CA ASP A 317 9.02 -7.72 -4.86
C ASP A 317 8.59 -8.97 -4.08
N ASN A 318 9.00 -9.16 -2.83
CA ASN A 318 8.64 -10.32 -2.00
C ASN A 318 7.40 -10.09 -1.12
N LYS A 319 6.71 -8.98 -1.26
CA LYS A 319 5.52 -8.68 -0.47
C LYS A 319 4.35 -9.56 -0.88
N LYS A 320 3.75 -10.24 0.10
CA LYS A 320 2.56 -11.08 -0.07
C LYS A 320 1.24 -10.28 -0.08
N SER A 321 1.26 -9.01 -0.46
CA SER A 321 0.08 -8.13 -0.47
C SER A 321 -0.30 -7.69 -1.88
N ASN A 322 -1.57 -7.33 -2.08
CA ASN A 322 -2.01 -6.65 -3.29
C ASN A 322 -1.48 -5.21 -3.29
N PHE A 323 -1.01 -4.75 -4.44
CA PHE A 323 -0.66 -3.35 -4.61
C PHE A 323 -1.80 -2.63 -5.34
N VAL A 324 -2.41 -1.65 -4.68
CA VAL A 324 -3.52 -0.84 -5.22
C VAL A 324 -3.12 0.62 -5.22
N HIS A 325 -3.12 1.24 -6.39
CA HIS A 325 -2.72 2.62 -6.60
C HIS A 325 -3.86 3.45 -7.16
N PHE A 326 -4.39 4.36 -6.36
CA PHE A 326 -5.33 5.38 -6.80
C PHE A 326 -4.57 6.62 -7.27
N CYS A 327 -4.72 6.96 -8.56
CA CYS A 327 -4.02 8.08 -9.20
C CYS A 327 -5.03 9.11 -9.73
N PHE A 328 -5.38 10.08 -8.91
CA PHE A 328 -6.39 11.09 -9.20
C PHE A 328 -5.79 12.45 -9.62
N THR A 329 -4.60 12.45 -10.17
CA THR A 329 -3.92 13.69 -10.60
C THR A 329 -4.69 14.50 -11.64
N GLY A 330 -5.63 13.86 -12.37
CA GLY A 330 -6.53 14.50 -13.33
C GLY A 330 -7.65 15.35 -12.71
N GLY A 331 -7.81 15.32 -11.38
CA GLY A 331 -8.91 16.04 -10.70
C GLY A 331 -10.27 15.41 -11.02
N ASN A 332 -11.31 16.23 -11.17
CA ASN A 332 -12.68 15.77 -11.46
C ASN A 332 -12.83 14.92 -12.73
N ASN A 333 -11.87 14.98 -13.66
CA ASN A 333 -11.85 14.11 -14.83
C ASN A 333 -11.64 12.63 -14.50
N CYS A 334 -11.16 12.33 -13.28
CA CYS A 334 -10.98 10.96 -12.79
C CYS A 334 -12.26 10.38 -12.17
N ILE A 335 -13.35 11.14 -12.11
CA ILE A 335 -14.62 10.74 -11.54
C ILE A 335 -15.66 10.60 -12.65
N GLY A 336 -16.39 9.50 -12.64
CA GLY A 336 -17.54 9.25 -13.46
C GLY A 336 -18.85 9.23 -12.69
N PRO A 337 -19.95 8.84 -13.32
CA PRO A 337 -21.24 8.70 -12.64
C PRO A 337 -21.16 7.70 -11.48
N MET A 338 -21.66 8.08 -10.31
CA MET A 338 -21.66 7.26 -9.10
C MET A 338 -22.92 6.43 -8.94
N SER A 339 -23.96 6.71 -9.72
CA SER A 339 -25.16 5.88 -9.80
C SER A 339 -25.13 5.01 -11.05
N PRO A 340 -25.73 3.81 -11.00
CA PRO A 340 -25.89 3.00 -12.21
C PRO A 340 -26.72 3.79 -13.23
N PRO A 341 -26.53 3.56 -14.52
CA PRO A 341 -27.41 4.14 -15.55
C PRO A 341 -28.85 3.70 -15.31
N PRO A 342 -29.83 4.56 -15.60
CA PRO A 342 -31.25 4.29 -15.39
C PRO A 342 -31.73 3.06 -16.20
#